data_65b2b2ec8768de84d8d0457b5609d60e
#
_entry.id   65b2b2ec8768de84d8d0457b5609d60e
#
_cell.length_a   1.000
_cell.length_b   1.000
_cell.length_c   1.000
_cell.angle_alpha   90.00
_cell.angle_beta   90.00
_cell.angle_gamma   90.00
#
_symmetry.space_group_name_H-M   'P 1'
#
loop_
_entity.id
_entity.type
_entity.pdbx_description
1 polymer ?
#
loop_
_entity_poly.entity_id
_entity_poly.type
_entity_poly.pdbx_seq_one_letter_code
_entity_poly.pdbx_strand_id
1 'polypeptide(L)'
;MKLDNNFEKKVYAGVLGKIIGVYLGRPFEGWPYDKIMKELGPIYYYVNDKLNLPLHVTDDDLNGTFTFIKAFKDFNFNRNITSKQIGDTWLNYCLENQAVLAWAGKGLLTEESAYLNLKEGIEAPESGSIKRNGKIIAEQIGAQIFIDGWGMIAAGDPDFASDLAKRAGSVSHDGESVYGAQMVASMEAMAFIESDTKKIIEHCKSYIPKNSVIYKLISDIQDWSSGNLDWEQTRFKIEEHYGYDKYQGFCHIVPNHALIILALLFGDDDFQKTMMIFNTAGWDTDCNSGNVGCYMGIKNGLEGIQKGADFITPVNDTLYITSARGSETMTDAL
;
A
#
# COMPACT_ATOMS: atom_id res chain seq x y z
N MET A 1 -2.88 25.86 -3.48
CA MET A 1 -3.17 25.41 -4.83
C MET A 1 -4.66 25.13 -4.94
N LYS A 2 -5.36 25.55 -5.99
CA LYS A 2 -6.77 25.16 -6.17
C LYS A 2 -6.75 23.78 -6.82
N LEU A 3 -7.28 22.78 -6.12
CA LEU A 3 -7.61 21.49 -6.72
C LEU A 3 -8.60 21.75 -7.88
N ASP A 4 -8.43 21.06 -8.99
CA ASP A 4 -9.30 21.25 -10.14
C ASP A 4 -10.68 20.62 -9.88
N ASN A 5 -11.65 20.87 -10.75
CA ASN A 5 -13.01 20.31 -10.66
C ASN A 5 -13.05 18.78 -10.82
N ASN A 6 -11.89 18.14 -11.01
CA ASN A 6 -11.74 16.70 -11.21
C ASN A 6 -11.20 15.97 -9.96
N PHE A 7 -10.96 16.71 -8.87
CA PHE A 7 -10.36 16.16 -7.65
C PHE A 7 -11.16 14.97 -7.08
N GLU A 8 -12.45 15.17 -6.87
CA GLU A 8 -13.34 14.12 -6.31
C GLU A 8 -13.35 12.86 -7.19
N LYS A 9 -13.35 13.03 -8.52
CA LYS A 9 -13.28 11.91 -9.46
C LYS A 9 -11.96 11.15 -9.38
N LYS A 10 -10.85 11.86 -9.15
CA LYS A 10 -9.54 11.23 -8.97
C LYS A 10 -9.46 10.49 -7.64
N VAL A 11 -10.05 11.04 -6.56
CA VAL A 11 -10.13 10.32 -5.27
C VAL A 11 -10.96 9.04 -5.43
N TYR A 12 -12.15 9.14 -6.04
CA TYR A 12 -12.99 7.98 -6.33
C TYR A 12 -12.23 6.92 -7.15
N ALA A 13 -11.53 7.33 -8.21
CA ALA A 13 -10.74 6.42 -9.03
C ALA A 13 -9.57 5.80 -8.25
N GLY A 14 -8.95 6.53 -7.32
CA GLY A 14 -7.92 6.02 -6.42
C GLY A 14 -8.48 4.95 -5.47
N VAL A 15 -9.59 5.24 -4.78
CA VAL A 15 -10.26 4.27 -3.90
C VAL A 15 -10.69 3.03 -4.67
N LEU A 16 -11.31 3.20 -5.84
CA LEU A 16 -11.72 2.10 -6.69
C LEU A 16 -10.53 1.27 -7.19
N GLY A 17 -9.43 1.94 -7.58
CA GLY A 17 -8.18 1.28 -7.97
C GLY A 17 -7.59 0.45 -6.83
N LYS A 18 -7.64 0.93 -5.58
CA LYS A 18 -7.26 0.16 -4.40
C LYS A 18 -8.13 -1.09 -4.24
N ILE A 19 -9.44 -0.97 -4.29
CA ILE A 19 -10.39 -2.10 -4.19
C ILE A 19 -10.08 -3.15 -5.26
N ILE A 20 -9.93 -2.71 -6.51
CA ILE A 20 -9.59 -3.60 -7.63
C ILE A 20 -8.26 -4.32 -7.37
N GLY A 21 -7.24 -3.58 -6.96
CA GLY A 21 -5.90 -4.11 -6.70
C GLY A 21 -5.91 -5.20 -5.65
N VAL A 22 -6.50 -4.93 -4.49
CA VAL A 22 -6.61 -5.90 -3.40
C VAL A 22 -7.31 -7.18 -3.85
N TYR A 23 -8.49 -7.08 -4.42
CA TYR A 23 -9.24 -8.28 -4.84
C TYR A 23 -8.61 -9.01 -6.03
N LEU A 24 -7.82 -8.32 -6.86
CA LEU A 24 -7.09 -8.96 -7.95
C LEU A 24 -5.93 -9.82 -7.44
N GLY A 25 -5.18 -9.33 -6.45
CA GLY A 25 -3.98 -9.99 -5.92
C GLY A 25 -4.25 -11.04 -4.84
N ARG A 26 -5.32 -10.87 -4.05
CA ARG A 26 -5.64 -11.66 -2.87
C ARG A 26 -5.68 -13.19 -3.06
N PRO A 27 -6.20 -13.75 -4.16
CA PRO A 27 -6.31 -15.19 -4.31
C PRO A 27 -4.98 -15.97 -4.27
N PHE A 28 -3.88 -15.31 -4.52
CA PHE A 28 -2.54 -15.92 -4.58
C PHE A 28 -1.49 -15.13 -3.79
N GLU A 29 -1.94 -14.40 -2.75
CA GLU A 29 -1.07 -13.73 -1.79
C GLU A 29 0.02 -14.68 -1.26
N GLY A 30 1.24 -14.18 -1.16
CA GLY A 30 2.39 -14.94 -0.70
C GLY A 30 2.95 -15.94 -1.71
N TRP A 31 2.37 -16.06 -2.91
CA TRP A 31 2.92 -16.99 -3.90
C TRP A 31 4.17 -16.42 -4.56
N PRO A 32 5.23 -17.26 -4.72
CA PRO A 32 6.39 -16.87 -5.53
C PRO A 32 6.04 -16.87 -7.03
N TYR A 33 6.79 -16.09 -7.80
CA TYR A 33 6.64 -15.93 -9.24
C TYR A 33 6.49 -17.25 -10.00
N ASP A 34 7.39 -18.22 -9.73
CA ASP A 34 7.38 -19.51 -10.43
C ASP A 34 6.09 -20.30 -10.21
N LYS A 35 5.51 -20.21 -9.00
CA LYS A 35 4.24 -20.86 -8.70
C LYS A 35 3.09 -20.18 -9.47
N ILE A 36 3.05 -18.84 -9.48
CA ILE A 36 2.04 -18.09 -10.23
C ILE A 36 2.12 -18.45 -11.71
N MET A 37 3.30 -18.37 -12.30
CA MET A 37 3.49 -18.68 -13.72
C MET A 37 3.11 -20.10 -14.08
N LYS A 38 3.42 -21.06 -13.20
CA LYS A 38 3.12 -22.49 -13.42
C LYS A 38 1.64 -22.81 -13.32
N GLU A 39 0.92 -22.22 -12.34
CA GLU A 39 -0.45 -22.61 -12.01
C GLU A 39 -1.50 -21.70 -12.66
N LEU A 40 -1.18 -20.41 -12.82
CA LEU A 40 -2.13 -19.40 -13.29
C LEU A 40 -1.70 -18.76 -14.62
N GLY A 41 -0.39 -18.72 -14.92
CA GLY A 41 0.18 -17.91 -15.97
C GLY A 41 0.19 -16.41 -15.60
N PRO A 42 0.47 -15.51 -16.55
CA PRO A 42 0.41 -14.08 -16.31
C PRO A 42 -1.00 -13.64 -15.87
N ILE A 43 -1.07 -12.77 -14.87
CA ILE A 43 -2.33 -12.36 -14.23
C ILE A 43 -2.92 -11.16 -14.95
N TYR A 44 -3.80 -11.41 -15.92
CA TYR A 44 -4.50 -10.35 -16.66
C TYR A 44 -5.85 -9.96 -16.09
N TYR A 45 -6.40 -10.77 -15.19
CA TYR A 45 -7.76 -10.59 -14.65
C TYR A 45 -7.94 -11.37 -13.36
N TYR A 46 -9.09 -11.23 -12.70
CA TYR A 46 -9.45 -12.01 -11.51
C TYR A 46 -9.34 -13.51 -11.76
N VAL A 47 -8.73 -14.23 -10.84
CA VAL A 47 -8.50 -15.68 -10.92
C VAL A 47 -9.27 -16.49 -9.88
N ASN A 48 -10.18 -15.82 -9.16
CA ASN A 48 -10.96 -16.40 -8.07
C ASN A 48 -11.69 -17.69 -8.49
N ASP A 49 -12.33 -17.69 -9.65
CA ASP A 49 -13.02 -18.85 -10.18
C ASP A 49 -12.08 -20.05 -10.42
N LYS A 50 -10.86 -19.79 -10.91
CA LYS A 50 -9.85 -20.85 -11.12
C LYS A 50 -9.43 -21.50 -9.81
N LEU A 51 -9.40 -20.73 -8.71
CA LEU A 51 -8.97 -21.18 -7.40
C LEU A 51 -10.15 -21.57 -6.49
N ASN A 52 -11.38 -21.46 -6.98
CA ASN A 52 -12.62 -21.72 -6.23
C ASN A 52 -12.70 -20.90 -4.93
N LEU A 53 -12.36 -19.60 -5.02
CA LEU A 53 -12.37 -18.65 -3.91
C LEU A 53 -13.41 -17.55 -4.15
N PRO A 54 -14.06 -17.03 -3.11
CA PRO A 54 -14.96 -15.89 -3.24
C PRO A 54 -14.17 -14.63 -3.66
N LEU A 55 -14.76 -13.80 -4.49
CA LEU A 55 -14.17 -12.52 -4.85
C LEU A 55 -14.31 -11.51 -3.69
N HIS A 56 -15.51 -11.35 -3.17
CA HIS A 56 -15.83 -10.39 -2.13
C HIS A 56 -15.62 -10.99 -0.74
N VAL A 57 -14.69 -10.44 -0.01
CA VAL A 57 -14.36 -10.82 1.37
C VAL A 57 -13.95 -9.56 2.13
N THR A 58 -14.00 -9.64 3.47
CA THR A 58 -13.33 -8.64 4.29
C THR A 58 -11.82 -8.79 4.14
N ASP A 59 -11.13 -7.68 4.05
CA ASP A 59 -9.71 -7.64 3.79
C ASP A 59 -9.04 -6.60 4.70
N ASP A 60 -7.87 -6.89 5.22
CA ASP A 60 -7.20 -6.01 6.18
C ASP A 60 -6.60 -4.77 5.52
N ASP A 61 -6.19 -4.84 4.26
CA ASP A 61 -5.70 -3.68 3.50
C ASP A 61 -6.75 -2.59 3.35
N LEU A 62 -7.95 -2.99 2.91
CA LEU A 62 -9.08 -2.09 2.80
C LEU A 62 -9.48 -1.58 4.19
N ASN A 63 -9.51 -2.49 5.15
CA ASN A 63 -9.92 -2.19 6.52
C ASN A 63 -8.97 -1.17 7.19
N GLY A 64 -7.67 -1.43 7.19
CA GLY A 64 -6.66 -0.57 7.79
C GLY A 64 -6.64 0.81 7.13
N THR A 65 -6.60 0.85 5.80
CA THR A 65 -6.59 2.10 5.03
C THR A 65 -7.74 3.02 5.44
N PHE A 66 -8.98 2.53 5.46
CA PHE A 66 -10.16 3.37 5.72
C PHE A 66 -10.53 3.50 7.19
N THR A 67 -10.00 2.65 8.07
CA THR A 67 -10.16 2.81 9.52
C THR A 67 -9.18 3.82 10.10
N PHE A 68 -7.91 3.77 9.70
CA PHE A 68 -6.88 4.62 10.31
C PHE A 68 -7.02 6.10 9.96
N ILE A 69 -7.49 6.44 8.76
CA ILE A 69 -7.73 7.83 8.36
C ILE A 69 -8.88 8.50 9.14
N LYS A 70 -9.71 7.73 9.87
CA LYS A 70 -10.73 8.30 10.78
C LYS A 70 -10.10 9.22 11.83
N ALA A 71 -8.84 8.99 12.18
CA ALA A 71 -8.06 9.88 13.04
C ALA A 71 -8.11 11.35 12.56
N PHE A 72 -8.01 11.57 11.26
CA PHE A 72 -8.01 12.93 10.72
C PHE A 72 -9.34 13.66 10.98
N LYS A 73 -10.47 12.92 10.86
CA LYS A 73 -11.81 13.43 11.20
C LYS A 73 -11.97 13.63 12.72
N ASP A 74 -11.57 12.64 13.53
CA ASP A 74 -11.73 12.67 14.99
C ASP A 74 -10.96 13.81 15.65
N PHE A 75 -9.84 14.20 15.04
CA PHE A 75 -9.03 15.34 15.48
C PHE A 75 -9.27 16.62 14.65
N ASN A 76 -10.50 16.81 14.14
CA ASN A 76 -10.98 18.01 13.45
C ASN A 76 -10.14 18.44 12.23
N PHE A 77 -9.70 17.48 11.43
CA PHE A 77 -8.91 17.70 10.21
C PHE A 77 -7.62 18.49 10.49
N ASN A 78 -7.01 18.26 11.64
CA ASN A 78 -5.82 18.97 12.06
C ASN A 78 -4.60 18.49 11.28
N ARG A 79 -4.01 19.35 10.45
CA ARG A 79 -2.78 19.04 9.69
C ARG A 79 -1.58 18.67 10.59
N ASN A 80 -1.60 19.08 11.87
CA ASN A 80 -0.56 18.75 12.85
C ASN A 80 -0.92 17.54 13.73
N ILE A 81 -1.83 16.65 13.26
CA ILE A 81 -2.16 15.41 13.97
C ILE A 81 -0.88 14.64 14.29
N THR A 82 -0.77 14.12 15.50
CA THR A 82 0.44 13.41 15.98
C THR A 82 0.29 11.89 15.84
N SER A 83 1.41 11.15 15.82
CA SER A 83 1.40 9.68 15.87
C SER A 83 0.63 9.15 17.08
N LYS A 84 0.75 9.81 18.25
CA LYS A 84 -0.05 9.48 19.44
C LYS A 84 -1.55 9.54 19.15
N GLN A 85 -2.05 10.65 18.58
CA GLN A 85 -3.46 10.82 18.26
C GLN A 85 -3.96 9.77 17.25
N ILE A 86 -3.13 9.40 16.28
CA ILE A 86 -3.45 8.31 15.35
C ILE A 86 -3.48 6.96 16.09
N GLY A 87 -2.55 6.73 17.01
CA GLY A 87 -2.56 5.54 17.88
C GLY A 87 -3.80 5.46 18.79
N ASP A 88 -4.26 6.59 19.33
CA ASP A 88 -5.51 6.66 20.10
C ASP A 88 -6.72 6.24 19.21
N THR A 89 -6.70 6.54 17.92
CA THR A 89 -7.73 6.09 16.96
C THR A 89 -7.71 4.59 16.75
N TRP A 90 -6.52 3.96 16.72
CA TRP A 90 -6.42 2.50 16.66
C TRP A 90 -7.12 1.85 17.86
N LEU A 91 -6.88 2.37 19.07
CA LEU A 91 -7.54 1.87 20.29
C LEU A 91 -9.07 2.04 20.27
N ASN A 92 -9.57 3.05 19.57
CA ASN A 92 -11.00 3.34 19.49
C ASN A 92 -11.75 2.51 18.44
N TYR A 93 -11.07 2.10 17.35
CA TYR A 93 -11.75 1.50 16.19
C TYR A 93 -11.34 0.08 15.86
N CYS A 94 -10.09 -0.33 16.15
CA CYS A 94 -9.66 -1.69 15.84
C CYS A 94 -10.32 -2.70 16.79
N LEU A 95 -10.69 -3.84 16.23
CA LEU A 95 -11.26 -4.97 16.96
C LEU A 95 -10.24 -6.10 17.06
N GLU A 96 -10.00 -6.59 18.28
CA GLU A 96 -9.06 -7.70 18.49
C GLU A 96 -9.50 -8.96 17.73
N ASN A 97 -8.55 -9.66 17.17
CA ASN A 97 -8.75 -10.86 16.34
C ASN A 97 -9.63 -10.66 15.11
N GLN A 98 -9.71 -9.43 14.58
CA GLN A 98 -10.47 -9.11 13.37
C GLN A 98 -9.68 -8.17 12.48
N ALA A 99 -9.88 -8.30 11.16
CA ALA A 99 -9.26 -7.46 10.14
C ALA A 99 -7.73 -7.30 10.37
N VAL A 100 -7.24 -6.07 10.49
CA VAL A 100 -5.81 -5.76 10.72
C VAL A 100 -5.20 -6.51 11.92
N LEU A 101 -6.01 -6.90 12.90
CA LEU A 101 -5.60 -7.62 14.11
C LEU A 101 -6.03 -9.10 14.10
N ALA A 102 -6.36 -9.67 12.93
CA ALA A 102 -6.85 -11.05 12.81
C ALA A 102 -5.75 -12.12 12.86
N TRP A 103 -4.50 -11.74 12.72
CA TRP A 103 -3.38 -12.65 12.55
C TRP A 103 -2.69 -12.98 13.88
N ALA A 104 -1.65 -13.72 13.81
CA ALA A 104 -1.02 -14.45 14.92
C ALA A 104 -0.36 -13.59 16.02
N GLY A 105 -0.76 -13.38 17.14
CA GLY A 105 -0.25 -12.96 18.46
C GLY A 105 1.01 -12.08 18.58
N LYS A 106 1.17 -11.46 19.72
CA LYS A 106 2.24 -10.49 20.04
C LYS A 106 3.66 -11.00 19.69
N GLY A 107 4.37 -10.19 18.92
CA GLY A 107 5.75 -10.50 18.50
C GLY A 107 5.84 -11.30 17.19
N LEU A 108 4.72 -11.61 16.56
CA LEU A 108 4.65 -12.26 15.25
C LEU A 108 4.18 -11.29 14.17
N LEU A 109 3.20 -10.42 14.48
CA LEU A 109 2.75 -9.36 13.59
C LEU A 109 3.04 -7.99 14.15
N THR A 110 3.35 -7.07 13.26
CA THR A 110 3.72 -5.70 13.57
C THR A 110 2.54 -4.93 14.14
N GLU A 111 1.39 -4.99 13.49
CA GLU A 111 0.18 -4.25 13.86
C GLU A 111 -0.34 -4.69 15.22
N GLU A 112 -0.40 -6.00 15.46
CA GLU A 112 -0.85 -6.52 16.75
C GLU A 112 0.14 -6.18 17.87
N SER A 113 1.45 -6.28 17.60
CA SER A 113 2.48 -5.90 18.57
C SER A 113 2.37 -4.43 18.97
N ALA A 114 2.16 -3.55 17.99
CA ALA A 114 1.96 -2.13 18.23
C ALA A 114 0.66 -1.84 18.97
N TYR A 115 -0.44 -2.48 18.58
CA TYR A 115 -1.74 -2.34 19.24
C TYR A 115 -1.70 -2.76 20.72
N LEU A 116 -1.05 -3.88 21.01
CA LEU A 116 -0.88 -4.33 22.39
C LEU A 116 0.01 -3.39 23.20
N ASN A 117 1.08 -2.84 22.58
CA ASN A 117 1.88 -1.78 23.21
C ASN A 117 1.03 -0.55 23.55
N LEU A 118 0.19 -0.09 22.62
CA LEU A 118 -0.74 1.01 22.86
C LEU A 118 -1.69 0.72 24.01
N LYS A 119 -2.25 -0.50 24.09
CA LYS A 119 -3.11 -0.94 25.22
C LYS A 119 -2.35 -0.96 26.56
N GLU A 120 -1.06 -1.23 26.56
CA GLU A 120 -0.20 -1.16 27.73
C GLU A 120 0.20 0.26 28.10
N GLY A 121 -0.28 1.28 27.37
CA GLY A 121 0.02 2.71 27.59
C GLY A 121 1.35 3.17 26.97
N ILE A 122 1.93 2.39 26.07
CA ILE A 122 3.12 2.78 25.30
C ILE A 122 2.66 3.53 24.06
N GLU A 123 2.79 4.85 24.11
CA GLU A 123 2.29 5.73 23.06
C GLU A 123 3.12 5.64 21.77
N ALA A 124 2.47 5.94 20.63
CA ALA A 124 3.19 6.12 19.38
C ALA A 124 4.03 7.42 19.41
N PRO A 125 5.22 7.41 18.81
CA PRO A 125 5.81 6.39 17.93
C PRO A 125 6.57 5.25 18.65
N GLU A 126 6.68 5.23 19.97
CA GLU A 126 7.41 4.18 20.68
C GLU A 126 6.75 2.80 20.49
N SER A 127 5.41 2.75 20.37
CA SER A 127 4.64 1.51 20.18
C SER A 127 5.10 0.71 18.96
N GLY A 128 5.51 1.36 17.86
CA GLY A 128 5.96 0.74 16.61
C GLY A 128 7.48 0.66 16.46
N SER A 129 8.27 1.20 17.40
CA SER A 129 9.70 1.43 17.20
C SER A 129 10.53 0.15 17.10
N ILE A 130 11.61 0.21 16.31
CA ILE A 130 12.65 -0.84 16.25
C ILE A 130 13.20 -1.14 17.64
N LYS A 131 13.40 -0.09 18.46
CA LYS A 131 13.90 -0.23 19.83
C LYS A 131 13.00 -1.13 20.68
N ARG A 132 11.69 -1.06 20.49
CA ARG A 132 10.69 -1.80 21.26
C ARG A 132 10.43 -3.20 20.71
N ASN A 133 10.25 -3.32 19.41
CA ASN A 133 9.74 -4.53 18.76
C ASN A 133 10.82 -5.33 18.02
N GLY A 134 12.02 -4.74 17.84
CA GLY A 134 13.07 -5.31 17.01
C GLY A 134 12.89 -4.97 15.52
N LYS A 135 13.99 -5.02 14.78
CA LYS A 135 14.04 -4.57 13.39
C LYS A 135 13.13 -5.39 12.46
N ILE A 136 13.14 -6.73 12.61
CA ILE A 136 12.37 -7.63 11.74
C ILE A 136 10.86 -7.33 11.85
N ILE A 137 10.36 -7.08 13.06
CA ILE A 137 8.96 -6.76 13.28
C ILE A 137 8.64 -5.34 12.79
N ALA A 138 9.46 -4.36 13.12
CA ALA A 138 9.18 -2.96 12.80
C ALA A 138 9.31 -2.62 11.29
N GLU A 139 10.03 -3.43 10.51
CA GLU A 139 10.24 -3.21 9.07
C GLU A 139 9.39 -4.13 8.18
N GLN A 140 8.26 -4.66 8.69
CA GLN A 140 7.27 -5.31 7.85
C GLN A 140 6.48 -4.26 7.03
N ILE A 141 5.61 -4.71 6.14
CA ILE A 141 5.01 -3.89 5.09
C ILE A 141 3.88 -2.94 5.55
N GLY A 142 3.27 -3.18 6.71
CA GLY A 142 1.98 -2.58 7.09
C GLY A 142 1.95 -1.05 7.13
N ALA A 143 3.08 -0.35 7.37
CA ALA A 143 3.08 1.11 7.25
C ALA A 143 2.73 1.57 5.83
N GLN A 144 3.15 0.83 4.80
CA GLN A 144 2.92 1.16 3.40
C GLN A 144 1.52 0.78 2.93
N ILE A 145 1.07 -0.42 3.25
CA ILE A 145 -0.18 -0.97 2.67
C ILE A 145 -1.44 -0.24 3.12
N PHE A 146 -1.40 0.42 4.28
CA PHE A 146 -2.52 1.20 4.82
C PHE A 146 -2.42 2.70 4.55
N ILE A 147 -1.47 3.15 3.71
CA ILE A 147 -1.12 4.57 3.63
C ILE A 147 -1.93 5.38 2.62
N ASP A 148 -2.62 4.73 1.68
CA ASP A 148 -3.26 5.40 0.54
C ASP A 148 -4.23 6.51 0.97
N GLY A 149 -5.02 6.27 2.01
CA GLY A 149 -5.92 7.29 2.55
C GLY A 149 -5.19 8.58 2.96
N TRP A 150 -3.99 8.47 3.50
CA TRP A 150 -3.17 9.61 3.91
C TRP A 150 -2.57 10.35 2.71
N GLY A 151 -2.21 9.62 1.64
CA GLY A 151 -1.79 10.20 0.37
C GLY A 151 -2.92 11.01 -0.28
N MET A 152 -4.14 10.46 -0.32
CA MET A 152 -5.32 11.12 -0.88
C MET A 152 -5.77 12.35 -0.07
N ILE A 153 -5.71 12.32 1.27
CA ILE A 153 -5.99 13.48 2.12
C ILE A 153 -5.04 14.65 1.81
N ALA A 154 -3.81 14.37 1.43
CA ALA A 154 -2.79 15.36 1.10
C ALA A 154 -2.70 15.65 -0.42
N ALA A 155 -3.75 15.43 -1.18
CA ALA A 155 -3.78 15.59 -2.63
C ALA A 155 -3.11 16.88 -3.13
N GLY A 156 -2.12 16.74 -4.00
CA GLY A 156 -1.34 17.85 -4.57
C GLY A 156 -0.31 18.48 -3.61
N ASP A 157 -0.12 17.91 -2.43
CA ASP A 157 0.83 18.38 -1.41
C ASP A 157 1.71 17.21 -0.94
N PRO A 158 2.69 16.77 -1.76
CA PRO A 158 3.53 15.60 -1.45
C PRO A 158 4.41 15.79 -0.21
N ASP A 159 4.81 17.02 0.14
CA ASP A 159 5.52 17.32 1.39
C ASP A 159 4.66 16.94 2.59
N PHE A 160 3.40 17.35 2.58
CA PHE A 160 2.45 17.04 3.64
C PHE A 160 2.09 15.55 3.67
N ALA A 161 1.93 14.91 2.50
CA ALA A 161 1.68 13.47 2.40
C ALA A 161 2.80 12.67 3.06
N SER A 162 4.06 12.99 2.75
CA SER A 162 5.23 12.34 3.32
C SER A 162 5.29 12.52 4.85
N ASP A 163 5.01 13.72 5.37
CA ASP A 163 5.00 13.98 6.80
C ASP A 163 3.84 13.26 7.51
N LEU A 164 2.63 13.24 6.92
CA LEU A 164 1.51 12.44 7.42
C LEU A 164 1.82 10.95 7.43
N ALA A 165 2.39 10.43 6.36
CA ALA A 165 2.76 9.03 6.25
C ALA A 165 3.80 8.61 7.30
N LYS A 166 4.78 9.48 7.57
CA LYS A 166 5.74 9.25 8.65
C LYS A 166 5.03 9.14 10.00
N ARG A 167 4.10 10.06 10.30
CA ARG A 167 3.35 10.04 11.56
C ARG A 167 2.42 8.85 11.68
N ALA A 168 1.70 8.49 10.61
CA ALA A 168 0.77 7.37 10.59
C ALA A 168 1.52 6.02 10.64
N GLY A 169 2.54 5.84 9.82
CA GLY A 169 3.35 4.62 9.79
C GLY A 169 4.08 4.37 11.11
N SER A 170 4.52 5.43 11.79
CA SER A 170 5.23 5.31 13.08
C SER A 170 4.32 4.89 14.26
N VAL A 171 3.03 4.70 14.05
CA VAL A 171 2.17 4.09 15.09
C VAL A 171 2.57 2.63 15.32
N SER A 172 2.88 1.92 14.27
CA SER A 172 3.13 0.47 14.28
C SER A 172 4.51 0.06 13.76
N HIS A 173 5.16 0.89 12.94
CA HIS A 173 6.38 0.55 12.22
C HIS A 173 7.49 1.59 12.45
N ASP A 174 8.70 1.25 11.95
CA ASP A 174 9.88 2.12 12.01
C ASP A 174 10.81 1.81 10.82
N GLY A 175 11.86 2.60 10.65
CA GLY A 175 12.90 2.37 9.65
C GLY A 175 12.40 2.32 8.21
N GLU A 176 12.81 1.29 7.48
CA GLU A 176 12.54 1.16 6.04
C GLU A 176 11.04 1.08 5.73
N SER A 177 10.21 0.51 6.61
CA SER A 177 8.76 0.45 6.43
C SER A 177 8.12 1.83 6.38
N VAL A 178 8.53 2.73 7.26
CA VAL A 178 8.06 4.12 7.26
C VAL A 178 8.53 4.86 6.01
N TYR A 179 9.74 4.57 5.52
CA TYR A 179 10.23 5.16 4.27
C TYR A 179 9.43 4.68 3.06
N GLY A 180 9.06 3.40 3.00
CA GLY A 180 8.15 2.88 1.98
C GLY A 180 6.80 3.59 1.99
N ALA A 181 6.21 3.78 3.18
CA ALA A 181 4.96 4.52 3.36
C ALA A 181 5.08 5.98 2.90
N GLN A 182 6.17 6.67 3.23
CA GLN A 182 6.42 8.05 2.76
C GLN A 182 6.51 8.12 1.24
N MET A 183 7.15 7.13 0.60
CA MET A 183 7.21 7.05 -0.86
C MET A 183 5.82 6.91 -1.47
N VAL A 184 5.04 5.91 -1.04
CA VAL A 184 3.71 5.65 -1.63
C VAL A 184 2.78 6.85 -1.44
N ALA A 185 2.61 7.36 -0.22
CA ALA A 185 1.72 8.48 0.04
C ALA A 185 2.12 9.76 -0.73
N SER A 186 3.42 10.07 -0.81
CA SER A 186 3.88 11.25 -1.56
C SER A 186 3.72 11.07 -3.06
N MET A 187 3.92 9.85 -3.60
CA MET A 187 3.65 9.56 -5.01
C MET A 187 2.17 9.72 -5.35
N GLU A 188 1.26 9.21 -4.51
CA GLU A 188 -0.18 9.37 -4.67
C GLU A 188 -0.59 10.84 -4.62
N ALA A 189 -0.12 11.59 -3.62
CA ALA A 189 -0.40 13.02 -3.52
C ALA A 189 0.10 13.80 -4.76
N MET A 190 1.26 13.45 -5.27
CA MET A 190 1.84 14.09 -6.45
C MET A 190 1.11 13.71 -7.74
N ALA A 191 0.55 12.49 -7.85
CA ALA A 191 -0.21 12.02 -9.01
C ALA A 191 -1.48 12.85 -9.30
N PHE A 192 -1.96 13.64 -8.34
CA PHE A 192 -3.03 14.62 -8.61
C PHE A 192 -2.59 15.76 -9.54
N ILE A 193 -1.28 16.05 -9.59
CA ILE A 193 -0.75 17.28 -10.24
C ILE A 193 0.38 17.03 -11.26
N GLU A 194 0.97 15.84 -11.26
CA GLU A 194 2.01 15.41 -12.21
C GLU A 194 1.58 14.09 -12.87
N SER A 195 1.83 13.95 -14.15
CA SER A 195 1.47 12.76 -14.93
C SER A 195 2.66 11.85 -15.27
N ASP A 196 3.89 12.35 -15.15
CA ASP A 196 5.10 11.59 -15.44
C ASP A 196 5.55 10.78 -14.23
N THR A 197 5.29 9.46 -14.25
CA THR A 197 5.64 8.53 -13.18
C THR A 197 7.13 8.57 -12.79
N LYS A 198 8.03 8.75 -13.77
CA LYS A 198 9.47 8.80 -13.47
C LYS A 198 9.84 10.07 -12.70
N LYS A 199 9.24 11.20 -13.06
CA LYS A 199 9.41 12.45 -12.28
C LYS A 199 8.81 12.36 -10.90
N ILE A 200 7.65 11.73 -10.76
CA ILE A 200 7.00 11.50 -9.46
C ILE A 200 7.93 10.69 -8.55
N ILE A 201 8.41 9.53 -9.01
CA ILE A 201 9.31 8.67 -8.24
C ILE A 201 10.58 9.43 -7.84
N GLU A 202 11.23 10.12 -8.79
CA GLU A 202 12.48 10.85 -8.51
C GLU A 202 12.28 12.00 -7.51
N HIS A 203 11.17 12.73 -7.60
CA HIS A 203 10.84 13.78 -6.64
C HIS A 203 10.61 13.19 -5.24
N CYS A 204 9.76 12.17 -5.14
CA CYS A 204 9.38 11.56 -3.86
C CYS A 204 10.55 10.88 -3.14
N LYS A 205 11.54 10.38 -3.87
CA LYS A 205 12.80 9.89 -3.28
C LYS A 205 13.50 10.92 -2.39
N SER A 206 13.27 12.21 -2.61
CA SER A 206 13.88 13.28 -1.81
C SER A 206 13.38 13.33 -0.36
N TYR A 207 12.24 12.70 -0.05
CA TYR A 207 11.64 12.68 1.28
C TYR A 207 12.22 11.62 2.22
N ILE A 208 12.96 10.66 1.69
CA ILE A 208 13.54 9.58 2.48
C ILE A 208 15.07 9.68 2.55
N PRO A 209 15.72 9.08 3.58
CA PRO A 209 17.16 9.16 3.71
C PRO A 209 17.89 8.52 2.52
N LYS A 210 18.88 9.23 1.95
CA LYS A 210 19.68 8.73 0.82
C LYS A 210 20.47 7.45 1.11
N ASN A 211 20.72 7.17 2.37
CA ASN A 211 21.42 5.95 2.83
C ASN A 211 20.47 4.82 3.24
N SER A 212 19.14 4.99 3.04
CA SER A 212 18.16 3.93 3.29
C SER A 212 18.21 2.85 2.20
N VAL A 213 17.74 1.65 2.54
CA VAL A 213 17.64 0.55 1.59
C VAL A 213 16.57 0.87 0.52
N ILE A 214 15.44 1.47 0.93
CA ILE A 214 14.37 1.90 0.00
C ILE A 214 14.92 2.90 -1.03
N TYR A 215 15.68 3.91 -0.62
CA TYR A 215 16.29 4.85 -1.58
C TYR A 215 17.19 4.14 -2.61
N LYS A 216 18.03 3.23 -2.11
CA LYS A 216 18.97 2.49 -2.96
C LYS A 216 18.24 1.57 -3.95
N LEU A 217 17.28 0.77 -3.46
CA LEU A 217 16.54 -0.14 -4.33
C LEU A 217 15.79 0.60 -5.47
N ILE A 218 15.18 1.75 -5.15
CA ILE A 218 14.52 2.56 -6.18
C ILE A 218 15.54 3.01 -7.24
N SER A 219 16.70 3.48 -6.82
CA SER A 219 17.77 3.90 -7.74
C SER A 219 18.27 2.75 -8.62
N ASP A 220 18.51 1.58 -8.02
CA ASP A 220 18.95 0.39 -8.75
C ASP A 220 17.89 -0.05 -9.78
N ILE A 221 16.59 -0.03 -9.43
CA ILE A 221 15.51 -0.41 -10.37
C ILE A 221 15.36 0.64 -11.48
N GLN A 222 15.50 1.93 -11.19
CA GLN A 222 15.53 3.00 -12.20
C GLN A 222 16.68 2.79 -13.20
N ASP A 223 17.87 2.44 -12.71
CA ASP A 223 19.03 2.15 -13.56
C ASP A 223 18.79 0.90 -14.42
N TRP A 224 18.26 -0.17 -13.86
CA TRP A 224 17.93 -1.40 -14.60
C TRP A 224 16.85 -1.15 -15.66
N SER A 225 15.82 -0.39 -15.33
CA SER A 225 14.73 -0.05 -16.27
C SER A 225 15.17 0.87 -17.41
N SER A 226 16.25 1.62 -17.22
CA SER A 226 16.82 2.50 -18.26
C SER A 226 17.73 1.74 -19.23
N GLY A 227 18.07 0.48 -18.92
CA GLY A 227 18.85 -0.42 -19.77
C GLY A 227 17.99 -1.18 -20.78
N ASN A 228 18.51 -2.33 -21.23
CA ASN A 228 17.84 -3.21 -22.20
C ASN A 228 17.10 -4.39 -21.53
N LEU A 229 16.82 -4.32 -20.23
CA LEU A 229 16.12 -5.36 -19.51
C LEU A 229 14.61 -5.17 -19.66
N ASP A 230 13.89 -6.28 -19.79
CA ASP A 230 12.45 -6.30 -19.63
C ASP A 230 12.06 -6.39 -18.12
N TRP A 231 10.76 -6.37 -17.85
CA TRP A 231 10.27 -6.40 -16.47
C TRP A 231 10.55 -7.73 -15.75
N GLU A 232 10.53 -8.86 -16.47
CA GLU A 232 10.82 -10.19 -15.88
C GLU A 232 12.30 -10.30 -15.50
N GLN A 233 13.19 -9.87 -16.39
CA GLN A 233 14.63 -9.83 -16.11
C GLN A 233 14.95 -8.90 -14.93
N THR A 234 14.26 -7.75 -14.88
CA THR A 234 14.41 -6.81 -13.76
C THR A 234 13.85 -7.40 -12.46
N ARG A 235 12.72 -8.11 -12.52
CA ARG A 235 12.15 -8.84 -11.37
C ARG A 235 13.12 -9.87 -10.81
N PHE A 236 13.83 -10.62 -11.67
CA PHE A 236 14.85 -11.57 -11.19
C PHE A 236 16.04 -10.88 -10.53
N LYS A 237 16.45 -9.72 -11.03
CA LYS A 237 17.45 -8.89 -10.33
C LYS A 237 16.96 -8.40 -8.98
N ILE A 238 15.70 -8.01 -8.86
CA ILE A 238 15.10 -7.66 -7.57
C ILE A 238 15.19 -8.84 -6.61
N GLU A 239 14.83 -10.04 -7.04
CA GLU A 239 14.93 -11.23 -6.20
C GLU A 239 16.37 -11.49 -5.77
N GLU A 240 17.34 -11.40 -6.70
CA GLU A 240 18.76 -11.59 -6.42
C GLU A 240 19.31 -10.58 -5.41
N HIS A 241 18.90 -9.31 -5.46
CA HIS A 241 19.47 -8.24 -4.64
C HIS A 241 18.65 -7.88 -3.40
N TYR A 242 17.33 -8.04 -3.47
CA TYR A 242 16.33 -7.56 -2.51
C TYR A 242 15.28 -8.61 -2.10
N GLY A 243 15.50 -9.89 -2.42
CA GLY A 243 14.56 -10.97 -2.13
C GLY A 243 14.48 -11.37 -0.66
N TYR A 244 13.53 -12.25 -0.36
CA TYR A 244 13.24 -12.74 0.99
C TYR A 244 14.35 -13.59 1.63
N ASP A 245 15.33 -14.04 0.85
CA ASP A 245 16.55 -14.67 1.38
C ASP A 245 17.44 -13.67 2.16
N LYS A 246 17.27 -12.37 1.93
CA LYS A 246 18.02 -11.28 2.56
C LYS A 246 17.20 -10.50 3.58
N TYR A 247 15.91 -10.40 3.37
CA TYR A 247 15.00 -9.61 4.20
C TYR A 247 13.99 -10.53 4.87
N GLN A 248 14.22 -10.80 6.15
CA GLN A 248 13.46 -11.76 6.94
C GLN A 248 12.15 -11.15 7.47
N GLY A 249 11.22 -12.02 7.83
CA GLY A 249 9.93 -11.67 8.39
C GLY A 249 8.81 -12.29 7.57
N PHE A 250 7.60 -12.02 7.97
CA PHE A 250 6.41 -12.57 7.33
C PHE A 250 6.16 -11.87 5.98
N CYS A 251 6.21 -10.52 5.99
CA CYS A 251 6.02 -9.70 4.80
C CYS A 251 6.89 -8.43 4.88
N HIS A 252 8.19 -8.53 4.48
CA HIS A 252 9.13 -7.43 4.64
C HIS A 252 8.92 -6.34 3.58
N ILE A 253 9.04 -5.06 3.99
CA ILE A 253 8.84 -3.89 3.13
C ILE A 253 9.74 -3.90 1.88
N VAL A 254 11.02 -4.25 2.02
CA VAL A 254 12.03 -4.09 0.95
C VAL A 254 11.70 -4.87 -0.32
N PRO A 255 11.48 -6.22 -0.29
CA PRO A 255 11.12 -6.95 -1.51
C PRO A 255 9.81 -6.44 -2.14
N ASN A 256 8.84 -6.09 -1.32
CA ASN A 256 7.52 -5.68 -1.77
C ASN A 256 7.50 -4.27 -2.37
N HIS A 257 8.16 -3.30 -1.74
CA HIS A 257 8.31 -1.96 -2.33
C HIS A 257 9.03 -2.00 -3.68
N ALA A 258 10.01 -2.88 -3.83
CA ALA A 258 10.72 -3.06 -5.09
C ALA A 258 9.79 -3.45 -6.24
N LEU A 259 8.78 -4.31 -5.99
CA LEU A 259 7.81 -4.71 -7.02
C LEU A 259 6.84 -3.60 -7.39
N ILE A 260 6.48 -2.70 -6.46
CA ILE A 260 5.71 -1.50 -6.80
C ILE A 260 6.47 -0.65 -7.81
N ILE A 261 7.74 -0.34 -7.52
CA ILE A 261 8.58 0.46 -8.42
C ILE A 261 8.77 -0.22 -9.77
N LEU A 262 8.99 -1.54 -9.78
CA LEU A 262 9.04 -2.34 -11.01
C LEU A 262 7.79 -2.14 -11.87
N ALA A 263 6.60 -2.38 -11.30
CA ALA A 263 5.35 -2.30 -12.04
C ALA A 263 5.08 -0.90 -12.60
N LEU A 264 5.36 0.13 -11.81
CA LEU A 264 5.16 1.52 -12.23
C LEU A 264 6.12 1.94 -13.34
N LEU A 265 7.35 1.43 -13.37
CA LEU A 265 8.34 1.79 -14.40
C LEU A 265 8.14 1.04 -15.73
N PHE A 266 7.58 -0.18 -15.70
CA PHE A 266 7.40 -1.01 -16.89
C PHE A 266 5.93 -1.10 -17.37
N GLY A 267 5.00 -0.51 -16.63
CA GLY A 267 3.56 -0.54 -16.94
C GLY A 267 3.11 0.37 -18.07
N ASP A 268 4.01 1.23 -18.63
CA ASP A 268 3.72 2.17 -19.73
C ASP A 268 2.51 3.07 -19.47
N ASP A 269 2.28 3.45 -18.22
CA ASP A 269 1.11 4.23 -17.77
C ASP A 269 -0.26 3.57 -18.08
N ASP A 270 -0.26 2.30 -18.45
CA ASP A 270 -1.46 1.49 -18.68
C ASP A 270 -1.85 0.74 -17.42
N PHE A 271 -3.10 0.93 -16.96
CA PHE A 271 -3.60 0.31 -15.72
C PHE A 271 -3.50 -1.21 -15.77
N GLN A 272 -4.03 -1.82 -16.84
CA GLN A 272 -4.08 -3.28 -16.98
C GLN A 272 -2.68 -3.89 -17.06
N LYS A 273 -1.77 -3.26 -17.82
CA LYS A 273 -0.38 -3.72 -17.94
C LYS A 273 0.35 -3.61 -16.60
N THR A 274 0.19 -2.48 -15.90
CA THR A 274 0.83 -2.27 -14.59
C THR A 274 0.35 -3.30 -13.58
N MET A 275 -0.97 -3.55 -13.52
CA MET A 275 -1.55 -4.54 -12.63
C MET A 275 -1.11 -5.97 -13.00
N MET A 276 -1.02 -6.30 -14.29
CA MET A 276 -0.53 -7.58 -14.76
C MET A 276 0.91 -7.83 -14.32
N ILE A 277 1.80 -6.86 -14.54
CA ILE A 277 3.22 -6.98 -14.13
C ILE A 277 3.30 -7.19 -12.62
N PHE A 278 2.61 -6.34 -11.83
CA PHE A 278 2.68 -6.42 -10.38
C PHE A 278 2.19 -7.77 -9.87
N ASN A 279 0.97 -8.18 -10.25
CA ASN A 279 0.36 -9.42 -9.76
C ASN A 279 1.09 -10.67 -10.23
N THR A 280 1.69 -10.64 -11.42
CA THR A 280 2.49 -11.77 -11.92
C THR A 280 3.83 -11.87 -11.19
N ALA A 281 4.41 -10.76 -10.74
CA ALA A 281 5.70 -10.75 -10.05
C ALA A 281 5.69 -11.49 -8.71
N GLY A 282 4.53 -11.65 -8.06
CA GLY A 282 4.34 -12.48 -6.87
C GLY A 282 4.60 -11.77 -5.54
N TRP A 283 4.80 -12.55 -4.49
CA TRP A 283 4.97 -12.16 -3.09
C TRP A 283 3.66 -11.60 -2.49
N ASP A 284 3.68 -10.44 -1.89
CA ASP A 284 2.51 -9.80 -1.30
C ASP A 284 1.68 -9.11 -2.39
N THR A 285 0.81 -9.89 -3.01
CA THR A 285 0.14 -9.48 -4.24
C THR A 285 -1.09 -8.62 -4.03
N ASP A 286 -1.83 -8.74 -2.94
CA ASP A 286 -3.02 -7.92 -2.67
C ASP A 286 -2.67 -6.54 -2.13
N CYS A 287 -1.92 -6.49 -1.07
CA CYS A 287 -1.53 -5.28 -0.37
C CYS A 287 -0.92 -4.24 -1.32
N ASN A 288 0.14 -4.65 -2.00
CA ASN A 288 0.85 -3.74 -2.90
C ASN A 288 0.10 -3.49 -4.21
N SER A 289 -0.68 -4.46 -4.70
CA SER A 289 -1.58 -4.24 -5.84
C SER A 289 -2.63 -3.18 -5.50
N GLY A 290 -3.08 -3.13 -4.25
CA GLY A 290 -3.91 -2.06 -3.72
C GLY A 290 -3.24 -0.68 -3.84
N ASN A 291 -1.97 -0.55 -3.40
CA ASN A 291 -1.21 0.70 -3.54
C ASN A 291 -0.99 1.09 -5.01
N VAL A 292 -0.59 0.12 -5.86
CA VAL A 292 -0.41 0.36 -7.31
C VAL A 292 -1.73 0.78 -7.97
N GLY A 293 -2.83 0.10 -7.63
CA GLY A 293 -4.16 0.42 -8.14
C GLY A 293 -4.64 1.81 -7.71
N CYS A 294 -4.41 2.19 -6.44
CA CYS A 294 -4.71 3.52 -5.93
C CYS A 294 -3.93 4.60 -6.70
N TYR A 295 -2.61 4.46 -6.78
CA TYR A 295 -1.76 5.40 -7.51
C TYR A 295 -2.19 5.55 -8.98
N MET A 296 -2.41 4.43 -9.69
CA MET A 296 -2.81 4.44 -11.09
C MET A 296 -4.23 5.03 -11.28
N GLY A 297 -5.14 4.76 -10.35
CA GLY A 297 -6.47 5.34 -10.33
C GLY A 297 -6.45 6.86 -10.17
N ILE A 298 -5.67 7.39 -9.23
CA ILE A 298 -5.47 8.84 -9.04
C ILE A 298 -4.88 9.46 -10.29
N LYS A 299 -3.83 8.86 -10.83
CA LYS A 299 -3.08 9.40 -11.97
C LYS A 299 -3.90 9.42 -13.26
N ASN A 300 -4.50 8.31 -13.62
CA ASN A 300 -5.15 8.10 -14.91
C ASN A 300 -6.68 8.32 -14.87
N GLY A 301 -7.25 8.48 -13.67
CA GLY A 301 -8.68 8.62 -13.48
C GLY A 301 -9.47 7.36 -13.82
N LEU A 302 -10.78 7.45 -13.72
CA LEU A 302 -11.70 6.35 -14.03
C LEU A 302 -11.55 5.86 -15.48
N GLU A 303 -11.32 6.78 -16.42
CA GLU A 303 -11.11 6.45 -17.83
C GLU A 303 -9.87 5.55 -18.03
N GLY A 304 -8.82 5.74 -17.23
CA GLY A 304 -7.64 4.88 -17.25
C GLY A 304 -7.93 3.45 -16.79
N ILE A 305 -8.73 3.30 -15.72
CA ILE A 305 -9.14 1.99 -15.20
C ILE A 305 -10.04 1.26 -16.21
N GLN A 306 -10.90 1.99 -16.93
CA GLN A 306 -11.86 1.44 -17.90
C GLN A 306 -11.22 1.04 -19.25
N LYS A 307 -9.96 1.36 -19.47
CA LYS A 307 -9.24 0.85 -20.65
C LYS A 307 -8.98 -0.64 -20.50
N GLY A 308 -9.45 -1.45 -21.44
CA GLY A 308 -9.19 -2.90 -21.48
C GLY A 308 -10.27 -3.72 -20.78
N ALA A 309 -9.86 -4.60 -19.85
CA ALA A 309 -10.81 -5.49 -19.16
C ALA A 309 -11.69 -4.72 -18.16
N ASP A 310 -12.90 -5.22 -17.96
CA ASP A 310 -13.82 -4.66 -16.97
C ASP A 310 -13.44 -5.13 -15.55
N PHE A 311 -12.57 -4.38 -14.89
CA PHE A 311 -12.21 -4.63 -13.50
C PHE A 311 -13.25 -4.10 -12.50
N ILE A 312 -14.16 -3.21 -12.91
CA ILE A 312 -15.07 -2.50 -12.02
C ILE A 312 -16.30 -3.33 -11.68
N THR A 313 -16.99 -3.86 -12.70
CA THR A 313 -18.25 -4.59 -12.51
C THR A 313 -18.12 -5.73 -11.50
N PRO A 314 -17.07 -6.57 -11.50
CA PRO A 314 -16.96 -7.66 -10.53
C PRO A 314 -16.89 -7.22 -9.08
N VAL A 315 -16.21 -6.10 -8.77
CA VAL A 315 -16.03 -5.61 -7.38
C VAL A 315 -17.15 -4.65 -6.96
N ASN A 316 -17.86 -4.05 -7.92
CA ASN A 316 -19.00 -3.16 -7.71
C ASN A 316 -18.75 -2.06 -6.69
N ASP A 317 -17.54 -1.49 -6.70
CA ASP A 317 -17.01 -0.47 -5.77
C ASP A 317 -17.27 -0.69 -4.27
N THR A 318 -17.61 -1.93 -3.89
CA THR A 318 -18.02 -2.27 -2.52
C THR A 318 -16.84 -2.37 -1.57
N LEU A 319 -16.97 -1.75 -0.40
CA LEU A 319 -16.04 -1.79 0.73
C LEU A 319 -16.64 -2.50 1.94
N TYR A 320 -15.90 -3.45 2.50
CA TYR A 320 -16.24 -4.09 3.77
C TYR A 320 -15.23 -3.65 4.83
N ILE A 321 -15.70 -2.90 5.85
CA ILE A 321 -14.87 -2.36 6.90
C ILE A 321 -15.31 -2.94 8.25
N THR A 322 -14.43 -3.67 8.91
CA THR A 322 -14.65 -4.18 10.26
C THR A 322 -14.05 -3.21 11.26
N SER A 323 -14.90 -2.49 11.99
CA SER A 323 -14.49 -1.54 13.02
C SER A 323 -15.48 -1.52 14.17
N ALA A 324 -15.11 -0.92 15.29
CA ALA A 324 -16.00 -0.73 16.45
C ALA A 324 -17.26 0.10 16.12
N ARG A 325 -17.28 0.82 14.99
CA ARG A 325 -18.49 1.47 14.46
C ARG A 325 -19.21 0.55 13.49
N GLY A 326 -20.09 -0.28 13.98
CA GLY A 326 -20.86 -1.23 13.18
C GLY A 326 -21.76 -0.62 12.10
N SER A 327 -22.09 0.65 12.18
CA SER A 327 -22.87 1.37 11.13
C SER A 327 -22.07 1.66 9.84
N GLU A 328 -20.77 1.43 9.84
CA GLU A 328 -19.89 1.71 8.70
C GLU A 328 -19.23 0.43 8.17
N THR A 329 -19.86 -0.74 8.42
CA THR A 329 -19.28 -2.05 8.05
C THR A 329 -19.39 -2.38 6.56
N MET A 330 -20.30 -1.76 5.84
CA MET A 330 -20.44 -1.89 4.39
C MET A 330 -20.69 -0.51 3.80
N THR A 331 -19.87 -0.12 2.86
CA THR A 331 -19.93 1.16 2.16
C THR A 331 -19.44 1.00 0.72
N ASP A 332 -19.22 2.08 0.04
CA ASP A 332 -18.69 2.13 -1.33
C ASP A 332 -17.49 3.07 -1.44
N ALA A 333 -16.98 3.25 -2.65
CA ALA A 333 -15.81 4.08 -2.92
C ALA A 333 -16.09 5.60 -2.91
N LEU A 334 -17.35 6.04 -2.73
CA LEU A 334 -17.74 7.46 -2.70
C LEU A 334 -17.54 8.14 -1.34
#